data_8fff8bd49f3c7681aa5302b27f7203ea
#
_entry.id   8fff8bd49f3c7681aa5302b27f7203ea
#
_cell.length_a   1.000
_cell.length_b   1.000
_cell.length_c   1.000
_cell.angle_alpha   90.00
_cell.angle_beta   90.00
_cell.angle_gamma   90.00
#
_symmetry.space_group_name_H-M   'P 1'
#
loop_
_entity.id
_entity.type
_entity.pdbx_description
1 polymer ?
#
loop_
_entity_poly.entity_id
_entity_poly.type
_entity_poly.pdbx_seq_one_letter_code
_entity_poly.pdbx_strand_id
1 'polypeptide(L)'
;GIVIRWNDCEQTIDGFGIAQAGWAKELFAFKNRKQVMDKMFGNDGLRLNILRGEIFPHYWENKEDKDFNLNDDINIELCDSDFNNKSDDLLRRGQLWLTLEAKNKYHINKLVFSTWSAPAWMKSNGKVSNGKLKPECYQDFANYLAAFYKAYKSKGITPYAISPSNEPGYAAPWNSSLWTADEMGKFITSNLGPTFQKENIPAKIIFGENPLWSVVMPQLKMVS
;
A
#
# COMPACT_ATOMS: atom_id res chain seq x y z
N GLY A 1 4.38 -24.55 -30.12
CA GLY A 1 3.26 -24.45 -29.17
C GLY A 1 3.79 -24.35 -27.74
N ILE A 2 3.01 -23.81 -26.83
CA ILE A 2 3.35 -23.78 -25.39
C ILE A 2 3.09 -25.18 -24.84
N VAL A 3 4.07 -25.74 -24.12
CA VAL A 3 3.94 -27.04 -23.44
C VAL A 3 3.88 -26.78 -21.93
N ILE A 4 2.79 -27.17 -21.30
CA ILE A 4 2.66 -27.14 -19.85
C ILE A 4 3.04 -28.53 -19.29
N ARG A 5 4.05 -28.54 -18.42
CA ARG A 5 4.53 -29.75 -17.77
C ARG A 5 4.02 -29.77 -16.33
N TRP A 6 2.92 -30.43 -16.07
CA TRP A 6 2.24 -30.43 -14.77
C TRP A 6 3.06 -31.04 -13.63
N ASN A 7 4.03 -31.90 -13.93
CA ASN A 7 4.87 -32.58 -12.94
C ASN A 7 6.26 -31.93 -12.79
N ASP A 8 6.50 -30.80 -13.48
CA ASP A 8 7.77 -30.09 -13.48
C ASP A 8 7.56 -28.71 -12.80
N CYS A 9 7.54 -28.72 -11.46
CA CYS A 9 7.21 -27.56 -10.64
C CYS A 9 8.49 -26.81 -10.26
N GLU A 10 8.65 -25.58 -10.76
CA GLU A 10 9.79 -24.70 -10.52
C GLU A 10 9.64 -23.89 -9.23
N GLN A 11 8.43 -23.43 -8.92
CA GLN A 11 8.17 -22.58 -7.75
C GLN A 11 6.73 -22.68 -7.27
N THR A 12 6.54 -22.38 -5.98
CA THR A 12 5.20 -22.19 -5.41
C THR A 12 4.74 -20.76 -5.66
N ILE A 13 3.59 -20.59 -6.31
CA ILE A 13 2.93 -19.28 -6.50
C ILE A 13 2.07 -19.02 -5.28
N ASP A 14 2.33 -17.92 -4.58
CA ASP A 14 1.58 -17.50 -3.38
C ASP A 14 0.14 -17.08 -3.66
N GLY A 15 -0.16 -16.69 -4.90
CA GLY A 15 -1.50 -16.33 -5.32
C GLY A 15 -1.52 -15.29 -6.42
N PHE A 16 -2.74 -14.86 -6.74
CA PHE A 16 -3.02 -13.80 -7.71
C PHE A 16 -3.79 -12.68 -7.02
N GLY A 17 -3.51 -11.45 -7.39
CA GLY A 17 -4.04 -10.30 -6.70
C GLY A 17 -4.50 -9.16 -7.60
N ILE A 18 -5.07 -8.16 -6.95
CA ILE A 18 -5.47 -6.91 -7.57
C ILE A 18 -5.03 -5.74 -6.68
N ALA A 19 -4.63 -4.63 -7.30
CA ALA A 19 -4.42 -3.37 -6.60
C ALA A 19 -5.71 -2.54 -6.63
N GLN A 20 -6.08 -1.96 -5.49
CA GLN A 20 -7.26 -1.10 -5.35
C GLN A 20 -6.95 0.40 -5.45
N ALA A 21 -5.70 0.75 -5.76
CA ALA A 21 -5.27 2.13 -5.88
C ALA A 21 -6.09 2.89 -6.92
N GLY A 22 -6.70 3.98 -6.49
CA GLY A 22 -7.40 4.94 -7.36
C GLY A 22 -8.85 4.59 -7.72
N TRP A 23 -9.30 3.33 -7.60
CA TRP A 23 -10.64 2.94 -8.02
C TRP A 23 -11.55 2.38 -6.91
N ALA A 24 -11.03 2.23 -5.70
CA ALA A 24 -11.83 1.67 -4.59
C ALA A 24 -13.08 2.50 -4.28
N LYS A 25 -13.03 3.81 -4.45
CA LYS A 25 -14.18 4.70 -4.26
C LYS A 25 -15.28 4.47 -5.31
N GLU A 26 -14.91 4.26 -6.57
CA GLU A 26 -15.86 3.99 -7.66
C GLU A 26 -16.56 2.66 -7.42
N LEU A 27 -15.81 1.64 -6.98
CA LEU A 27 -16.42 0.37 -6.62
C LEU A 27 -17.33 0.51 -5.41
N PHE A 28 -16.93 1.24 -4.38
CA PHE A 28 -17.75 1.46 -3.18
C PHE A 28 -19.09 2.07 -3.53
N ALA A 29 -19.10 3.01 -4.44
CA ALA A 29 -20.28 3.70 -4.90
C ALA A 29 -21.11 2.91 -5.92
N PHE A 30 -20.51 1.91 -6.55
CA PHE A 30 -21.19 1.16 -7.61
C PHE A 30 -22.37 0.33 -7.08
N LYS A 31 -23.55 0.49 -7.66
CA LYS A 31 -24.79 -0.17 -7.23
C LYS A 31 -24.63 -1.71 -7.12
N ASN A 32 -23.90 -2.30 -8.07
CA ASN A 32 -23.67 -3.74 -8.13
C ASN A 32 -22.31 -4.15 -7.55
N ARG A 33 -21.73 -3.36 -6.64
CA ARG A 33 -20.41 -3.61 -6.03
C ARG A 33 -20.23 -5.03 -5.48
N LYS A 34 -21.30 -5.59 -4.90
CA LYS A 34 -21.29 -6.98 -4.39
C LYS A 34 -21.00 -7.99 -5.48
N GLN A 35 -21.63 -7.85 -6.66
CA GLN A 35 -21.39 -8.74 -7.79
C GLN A 35 -19.95 -8.63 -8.31
N VAL A 36 -19.38 -7.41 -8.33
CA VAL A 36 -17.98 -7.20 -8.70
C VAL A 36 -17.06 -7.89 -7.69
N MET A 37 -17.30 -7.73 -6.40
CA MET A 37 -16.56 -8.42 -5.35
C MET A 37 -16.65 -9.95 -5.47
N ASP A 38 -17.86 -10.49 -5.72
CA ASP A 38 -18.06 -11.92 -5.95
C ASP A 38 -17.28 -12.43 -7.18
N LYS A 39 -17.18 -11.61 -8.25
CA LYS A 39 -16.38 -11.95 -9.44
C LYS A 39 -14.86 -11.87 -9.19
N MET A 40 -14.40 -10.96 -8.35
CA MET A 40 -12.99 -10.87 -8.03
C MET A 40 -12.53 -11.96 -7.05
N PHE A 41 -13.27 -12.15 -5.97
CA PHE A 41 -12.82 -12.96 -4.82
C PHE A 41 -13.63 -14.23 -4.58
N GLY A 42 -14.83 -14.33 -5.13
CA GLY A 42 -15.74 -15.46 -4.90
C GLY A 42 -15.33 -16.74 -5.64
N ASN A 43 -15.89 -17.87 -5.19
CA ASN A 43 -15.56 -19.19 -5.72
C ASN A 43 -15.93 -19.38 -7.22
N ASP A 44 -16.95 -18.66 -7.68
CA ASP A 44 -17.37 -18.66 -9.10
C ASP A 44 -16.76 -17.51 -9.91
N GLY A 45 -15.74 -16.87 -9.37
CA GLY A 45 -15.00 -15.77 -9.97
C GLY A 45 -13.53 -16.08 -10.20
N LEU A 46 -12.71 -15.03 -10.17
CA LEU A 46 -11.26 -15.11 -10.36
C LEU A 46 -10.52 -15.71 -9.15
N ARG A 47 -11.16 -15.80 -7.98
CA ARG A 47 -10.57 -16.29 -6.73
C ARG A 47 -9.26 -15.59 -6.36
N LEU A 48 -9.20 -14.27 -6.57
CA LEU A 48 -8.04 -13.49 -6.17
C LEU A 48 -7.86 -13.61 -4.65
N ASN A 49 -6.63 -13.79 -4.20
CA ASN A 49 -6.32 -14.01 -2.80
C ASN A 49 -5.26 -13.03 -2.25
N ILE A 50 -4.87 -12.05 -3.05
CA ILE A 50 -3.99 -10.95 -2.67
C ILE A 50 -4.68 -9.63 -3.01
N LEU A 51 -4.73 -8.72 -2.05
CA LEU A 51 -5.24 -7.37 -2.26
C LEU A 51 -4.16 -6.35 -1.90
N ARG A 52 -3.86 -5.43 -2.83
CA ARG A 52 -2.90 -4.35 -2.62
C ARG A 52 -3.62 -3.02 -2.47
N GLY A 53 -3.26 -2.26 -1.45
CA GLY A 53 -3.76 -0.92 -1.17
C GLY A 53 -2.66 0.11 -1.03
N GLU A 54 -3.05 1.35 -0.77
CA GLU A 54 -2.16 2.48 -0.59
C GLU A 54 -2.04 2.89 0.88
N ILE A 55 -0.87 3.37 1.28
CA ILE A 55 -0.66 4.12 2.51
C ILE A 55 -0.58 5.58 2.13
N PHE A 56 -1.69 6.30 2.33
CA PHE A 56 -1.83 7.69 1.91
C PHE A 56 -0.98 8.63 2.77
N PRO A 57 -0.43 9.73 2.20
CA PRO A 57 0.51 10.62 2.92
C PRO A 57 -0.17 11.67 3.82
N HIS A 58 -1.51 11.70 3.90
CA HIS A 58 -2.27 12.81 4.48
C HIS A 58 -2.69 12.62 5.94
N TYR A 59 -2.30 11.53 6.61
CA TYR A 59 -2.66 11.32 8.02
C TYR A 59 -1.82 12.15 8.99
N TRP A 60 -0.59 12.52 8.60
CA TRP A 60 0.29 13.40 9.35
C TRP A 60 0.63 14.65 8.53
N GLU A 61 -0.01 15.77 8.86
CA GLU A 61 0.20 17.03 8.16
C GLU A 61 1.46 17.78 8.63
N ASN A 62 1.91 17.47 9.87
CA ASN A 62 3.08 18.08 10.47
C ASN A 62 3.81 17.06 11.39
N LYS A 63 4.95 17.48 11.97
CA LYS A 63 5.82 16.63 12.79
C LYS A 63 5.21 16.23 14.13
N GLU A 64 4.28 16.99 14.63
CA GLU A 64 3.60 16.78 15.92
C GLU A 64 2.50 15.73 15.82
N ASP A 65 2.00 15.45 14.62
CA ASP A 65 0.97 14.45 14.40
C ASP A 65 1.49 13.04 14.67
N LYS A 66 0.71 12.26 15.39
CA LYS A 66 1.05 10.88 15.77
C LYS A 66 -0.06 9.88 15.48
N ASP A 67 -1.28 10.36 15.28
CA ASP A 67 -2.47 9.54 15.15
C ASP A 67 -2.86 9.32 13.69
N PHE A 68 -3.23 8.08 13.36
CA PHE A 68 -3.95 7.75 12.15
C PHE A 68 -5.44 7.74 12.45
N ASN A 69 -6.13 8.82 12.12
CA ASN A 69 -7.57 8.88 12.31
C ASN A 69 -8.29 8.21 11.12
N LEU A 70 -8.73 6.97 11.32
CA LEU A 70 -9.52 6.21 10.34
C LEU A 70 -11.02 6.35 10.54
N ASN A 71 -11.50 7.16 11.50
CA ASN A 71 -12.94 7.27 11.78
C ASN A 71 -13.69 7.87 10.60
N ASP A 72 -13.09 8.84 9.91
CA ASP A 72 -13.66 9.44 8.71
C ASP A 72 -13.69 8.48 7.51
N ASP A 73 -12.89 7.40 7.55
CA ASP A 73 -12.82 6.40 6.50
C ASP A 73 -13.91 5.32 6.62
N ILE A 74 -14.63 5.25 7.76
CA ILE A 74 -15.62 4.19 8.06
C ILE A 74 -17.05 4.66 7.86
N ASN A 75 -17.35 5.89 8.27
CA ASN A 75 -18.71 6.41 8.30
C ASN A 75 -19.03 7.20 7.03
N ILE A 76 -19.55 6.51 6.00
CA ILE A 76 -19.87 7.22 4.77
C ILE A 76 -21.21 6.80 4.20
N GLU A 77 -22.11 7.76 4.21
CA GLU A 77 -23.10 7.88 3.16
C GLU A 77 -22.46 8.74 2.05
N LEU A 78 -22.02 8.11 0.97
CA LEU A 78 -21.58 8.84 -0.22
C LEU A 78 -22.81 9.42 -0.91
N CYS A 79 -22.80 10.74 -1.10
CA CYS A 79 -23.77 11.41 -1.96
C CYS A 79 -23.22 11.53 -3.39
N ASP A 80 -24.07 11.79 -4.37
CA ASP A 80 -23.68 11.91 -5.79
C ASP A 80 -22.61 12.98 -6.05
N SER A 81 -22.51 14.01 -5.19
CA SER A 81 -21.46 15.04 -5.27
C SER A 81 -20.06 14.50 -4.96
N ASP A 82 -19.95 13.41 -4.19
CA ASP A 82 -18.67 12.83 -3.81
C ASP A 82 -17.97 12.12 -4.97
N PHE A 83 -18.74 11.68 -5.99
CA PHE A 83 -18.19 11.03 -7.19
C PHE A 83 -17.34 11.94 -8.05
N ASN A 84 -17.63 13.23 -8.06
CA ASN A 84 -16.90 14.22 -8.83
C ASN A 84 -15.71 14.79 -8.04
N ASN A 85 -15.64 14.50 -6.74
CA ASN A 85 -14.54 14.92 -5.90
C ASN A 85 -13.40 13.90 -5.97
N LYS A 86 -12.27 14.28 -6.57
CA LYS A 86 -11.05 13.49 -6.68
C LYS A 86 -10.16 13.61 -5.43
N SER A 87 -10.70 13.98 -4.28
CA SER A 87 -9.92 14.08 -3.05
C SER A 87 -9.39 12.70 -2.61
N ASP A 88 -8.21 12.68 -2.04
CA ASP A 88 -7.61 11.48 -1.46
C ASP A 88 -8.46 10.91 -0.31
N ASP A 89 -9.31 11.72 0.32
CA ASP A 89 -10.25 11.29 1.37
C ASP A 89 -11.22 10.22 0.89
N LEU A 90 -11.81 10.41 -0.28
CA LEU A 90 -12.73 9.42 -0.85
C LEU A 90 -12.00 8.13 -1.28
N LEU A 91 -10.76 8.25 -1.74
CA LEU A 91 -9.92 7.09 -2.06
C LEU A 91 -9.63 6.25 -0.81
N ARG A 92 -9.26 6.88 0.30
CA ARG A 92 -8.99 6.21 1.58
C ARG A 92 -10.22 5.45 2.06
N ARG A 93 -11.36 6.09 2.03
CA ARG A 93 -12.65 5.54 2.46
C ARG A 93 -13.02 4.29 1.70
N GLY A 94 -13.06 4.36 0.37
CA GLY A 94 -13.33 3.20 -0.48
C GLY A 94 -12.36 2.05 -0.22
N GLN A 95 -11.08 2.34 0.00
CA GLN A 95 -10.06 1.35 0.31
C GLN A 95 -10.33 0.61 1.62
N LEU A 96 -10.66 1.32 2.69
CA LEU A 96 -10.92 0.68 3.98
C LEU A 96 -12.12 -0.26 3.90
N TRP A 97 -13.23 0.20 3.28
CA TRP A 97 -14.40 -0.64 3.03
C TRP A 97 -14.05 -1.91 2.23
N LEU A 98 -13.38 -1.74 1.07
CA LEU A 98 -13.04 -2.84 0.19
C LEU A 98 -12.14 -3.87 0.89
N THR A 99 -11.17 -3.39 1.66
CA THR A 99 -10.26 -4.25 2.42
C THR A 99 -11.00 -5.05 3.50
N LEU A 100 -11.91 -4.40 4.23
CA LEU A 100 -12.74 -5.06 5.25
C LEU A 100 -13.66 -6.09 4.62
N GLU A 101 -14.33 -5.77 3.50
CA GLU A 101 -15.19 -6.67 2.78
C GLU A 101 -14.43 -7.89 2.24
N ALA A 102 -13.27 -7.66 1.59
CA ALA A 102 -12.40 -8.71 1.09
C ALA A 102 -11.94 -9.66 2.20
N LYS A 103 -11.52 -9.10 3.33
CA LYS A 103 -11.09 -9.89 4.49
C LYS A 103 -12.25 -10.67 5.13
N ASN A 104 -13.34 -10.00 5.45
CA ASN A 104 -14.38 -10.57 6.31
C ASN A 104 -15.29 -11.55 5.55
N LYS A 105 -15.60 -11.25 4.29
CA LYS A 105 -16.49 -12.05 3.47
C LYS A 105 -15.76 -13.10 2.62
N TYR A 106 -14.59 -12.75 2.07
CA TYR A 106 -13.86 -13.64 1.15
C TYR A 106 -12.58 -14.21 1.76
N HIS A 107 -12.31 -13.92 3.05
CA HIS A 107 -11.20 -14.46 3.82
C HIS A 107 -9.82 -14.14 3.23
N ILE A 108 -9.72 -12.99 2.54
CA ILE A 108 -8.44 -12.52 1.99
C ILE A 108 -7.54 -12.06 3.14
N ASN A 109 -6.39 -12.70 3.29
CA ASN A 109 -5.44 -12.44 4.37
C ASN A 109 -4.07 -11.94 3.87
N LYS A 110 -3.79 -12.01 2.58
CA LYS A 110 -2.60 -11.40 1.96
C LYS A 110 -2.90 -9.97 1.55
N LEU A 111 -2.92 -9.09 2.54
CA LEU A 111 -3.20 -7.66 2.40
C LEU A 111 -1.88 -6.90 2.34
N VAL A 112 -1.53 -6.38 1.18
CA VAL A 112 -0.29 -5.67 0.90
C VAL A 112 -0.56 -4.19 0.80
N PHE A 113 0.27 -3.36 1.41
CA PHE A 113 0.13 -1.91 1.34
C PHE A 113 1.44 -1.25 0.93
N SER A 114 1.35 -0.25 0.07
CA SER A 114 2.50 0.49 -0.45
C SER A 114 2.26 1.99 -0.32
N THR A 115 3.29 2.76 0.01
CA THR A 115 3.21 4.21 -0.09
C THR A 115 3.52 4.66 -1.52
N TRP A 116 2.80 5.67 -1.99
CA TRP A 116 3.24 6.43 -3.16
C TRP A 116 4.14 7.59 -2.74
N SER A 117 3.85 8.20 -1.60
CA SER A 117 4.65 9.29 -1.04
C SER A 117 4.64 9.28 0.49
N ALA A 118 5.69 9.77 1.08
CA ALA A 118 5.68 10.21 2.47
C ALA A 118 4.87 11.52 2.61
N PRO A 119 4.44 11.90 3.84
CA PRO A 119 3.88 13.22 4.14
C PRO A 119 4.75 14.36 3.59
N ALA A 120 4.09 15.42 3.08
CA ALA A 120 4.76 16.51 2.37
C ALA A 120 5.90 17.16 3.17
N TRP A 121 5.71 17.36 4.48
CA TRP A 121 6.71 17.97 5.34
C TRP A 121 8.00 17.14 5.49
N MET A 122 7.92 15.81 5.27
CA MET A 122 9.08 14.91 5.27
C MET A 122 9.87 14.95 3.95
N LYS A 123 9.34 15.58 2.90
CA LYS A 123 9.91 15.56 1.55
C LYS A 123 10.80 16.76 1.29
N SER A 124 11.84 16.57 0.48
CA SER A 124 12.82 17.61 0.10
C SER A 124 12.21 18.82 -0.62
N ASN A 125 11.09 18.61 -1.32
CA ASN A 125 10.36 19.65 -2.05
C ASN A 125 9.10 20.14 -1.34
N GLY A 126 8.78 19.63 -0.15
CA GLY A 126 7.58 19.99 0.59
C GLY A 126 6.26 19.60 -0.07
N LYS A 127 6.28 18.63 -1.00
CA LYS A 127 5.11 18.17 -1.77
C LYS A 127 4.99 16.65 -1.73
N VAL A 128 3.77 16.14 -1.85
CA VAL A 128 3.51 14.69 -1.96
C VAL A 128 3.88 14.11 -3.33
N SER A 129 4.05 14.95 -4.36
CA SER A 129 4.52 14.53 -5.68
C SER A 129 6.02 14.77 -5.83
N ASN A 130 6.73 13.87 -6.49
CA ASN A 130 8.17 13.97 -6.73
C ASN A 130 9.00 14.15 -5.43
N GLY A 131 10.24 14.63 -5.54
CA GLY A 131 11.13 14.86 -4.41
C GLY A 131 11.56 13.58 -3.69
N LYS A 132 12.50 13.72 -2.78
CA LYS A 132 13.04 12.62 -1.97
C LYS A 132 12.58 12.77 -0.52
N LEU A 133 12.52 11.66 0.20
CA LEU A 133 12.43 11.70 1.65
C LEU A 133 13.72 12.33 2.21
N LYS A 134 13.57 13.29 3.12
CA LYS A 134 14.72 13.90 3.81
C LYS A 134 15.37 12.88 4.74
N PRO A 135 16.72 12.74 4.77
CA PRO A 135 17.40 11.80 5.65
C PRO A 135 17.05 11.98 7.13
N GLU A 136 16.90 13.20 7.59
CA GLU A 136 16.50 13.52 8.97
C GLU A 136 15.07 13.07 9.31
N CYS A 137 14.24 12.79 8.30
CA CYS A 137 12.86 12.28 8.46
C CYS A 137 12.75 10.75 8.32
N TYR A 138 13.86 10.02 8.16
CA TYR A 138 13.80 8.56 7.98
C TYR A 138 13.12 7.86 9.16
N GLN A 139 13.45 8.26 10.38
CA GLN A 139 12.82 7.68 11.56
C GLN A 139 11.34 8.08 11.68
N ASP A 140 10.99 9.32 11.36
CA ASP A 140 9.60 9.78 11.37
C ASP A 140 8.75 9.00 10.35
N PHE A 141 9.32 8.72 9.18
CA PHE A 141 8.63 7.92 8.16
C PHE A 141 8.48 6.43 8.56
N ALA A 142 9.48 5.85 9.20
CA ALA A 142 9.37 4.50 9.76
C ALA A 142 8.25 4.44 10.83
N ASN A 143 8.17 5.45 11.70
CA ASN A 143 7.10 5.57 12.70
C ASN A 143 5.72 5.75 12.04
N TYR A 144 5.64 6.50 10.92
CA TYR A 144 4.43 6.67 10.11
C TYR A 144 3.89 5.33 9.59
N LEU A 145 4.77 4.49 9.02
CA LEU A 145 4.40 3.16 8.52
C LEU A 145 3.97 2.22 9.65
N ALA A 146 4.62 2.31 10.80
CA ALA A 146 4.22 1.56 11.99
C ALA A 146 2.85 2.03 12.53
N ALA A 147 2.57 3.33 12.53
CA ALA A 147 1.29 3.90 12.93
C ALA A 147 0.16 3.45 11.99
N PHE A 148 0.39 3.44 10.67
CA PHE A 148 -0.54 2.87 9.70
C PHE A 148 -0.88 1.41 10.02
N TYR A 149 0.14 0.56 10.23
CA TYR A 149 -0.07 -0.84 10.59
C TYR A 149 -0.98 -0.98 11.81
N LYS A 150 -0.69 -0.23 12.88
CA LYS A 150 -1.48 -0.27 14.13
C LYS A 150 -2.92 0.20 13.92
N ALA A 151 -3.11 1.28 13.16
CA ALA A 151 -4.42 1.82 12.85
C ALA A 151 -5.28 0.80 12.08
N TYR A 152 -4.74 0.18 11.03
CA TYR A 152 -5.44 -0.87 10.30
C TYR A 152 -5.70 -2.11 11.16
N LYS A 153 -4.73 -2.51 11.97
CA LYS A 153 -4.90 -3.62 12.92
C LYS A 153 -6.03 -3.36 13.93
N SER A 154 -6.20 -2.13 14.40
CA SER A 154 -7.29 -1.77 15.30
C SER A 154 -8.68 -1.92 14.67
N LYS A 155 -8.76 -1.86 13.34
CA LYS A 155 -9.97 -2.13 12.56
C LYS A 155 -10.10 -3.61 12.14
N GLY A 156 -9.25 -4.47 12.67
CA GLY A 156 -9.24 -5.90 12.37
C GLY A 156 -8.52 -6.27 11.07
N ILE A 157 -7.82 -5.33 10.42
CA ILE A 157 -7.04 -5.57 9.21
C ILE A 157 -5.57 -5.74 9.60
N THR A 158 -5.00 -6.92 9.38
CA THR A 158 -3.57 -7.16 9.63
C THR A 158 -2.82 -7.12 8.31
N PRO A 159 -2.05 -6.05 8.02
CA PRO A 159 -1.23 -6.00 6.83
C PRO A 159 -0.22 -7.16 6.79
N TYR A 160 -0.22 -7.92 5.70
CA TYR A 160 0.71 -9.00 5.45
C TYR A 160 2.10 -8.48 5.07
N ALA A 161 2.12 -7.41 4.25
CA ALA A 161 3.36 -6.78 3.83
C ALA A 161 3.16 -5.27 3.62
N ILE A 162 4.23 -4.52 3.85
CA ILE A 162 4.31 -3.08 3.64
C ILE A 162 5.49 -2.78 2.74
N SER A 163 5.24 -2.00 1.68
CA SER A 163 6.26 -1.44 0.81
C SER A 163 6.46 0.05 1.11
N PRO A 164 7.69 0.48 1.37
CA PRO A 164 7.97 1.89 1.65
C PRO A 164 7.87 2.81 0.44
N SER A 165 7.79 2.28 -0.79
CA SER A 165 7.57 3.12 -1.97
C SER A 165 7.08 2.32 -3.17
N ASN A 166 5.98 2.78 -3.76
CA ASN A 166 5.56 2.43 -5.11
C ASN A 166 6.49 3.13 -6.11
N GLU A 167 6.98 2.41 -7.11
CA GLU A 167 7.77 2.94 -8.22
C GLU A 167 8.89 3.92 -7.82
N PRO A 168 9.83 3.52 -6.95
CA PRO A 168 10.77 4.42 -6.28
C PRO A 168 11.68 5.23 -7.20
N GLY A 169 11.79 4.88 -8.47
CA GLY A 169 12.59 5.62 -9.47
C GLY A 169 11.77 6.52 -10.40
N TYR A 170 10.45 6.59 -10.21
CA TYR A 170 9.56 7.28 -11.13
C TYR A 170 8.98 8.57 -10.53
N ALA A 171 9.27 9.70 -11.20
CA ALA A 171 8.78 11.03 -10.82
C ALA A 171 7.38 11.26 -11.42
N ALA A 172 6.35 10.66 -10.83
CA ALA A 172 4.97 10.83 -11.28
C ALA A 172 4.39 12.21 -10.91
N PRO A 173 3.44 12.74 -11.70
CA PRO A 173 2.75 13.99 -11.37
C PRO A 173 1.74 13.87 -10.22
N TRP A 174 1.42 12.66 -9.81
CA TRP A 174 0.63 12.35 -8.61
C TRP A 174 1.55 12.05 -7.42
N ASN A 175 1.00 11.51 -6.33
CA ASN A 175 1.77 11.08 -5.16
C ASN A 175 2.93 10.18 -5.60
N SER A 176 4.15 10.57 -5.30
CA SER A 176 5.35 9.82 -5.69
C SER A 176 6.56 10.24 -4.87
N SER A 177 7.53 9.35 -4.74
CA SER A 177 8.79 9.61 -4.05
C SER A 177 9.95 9.02 -4.83
N LEU A 178 11.01 9.80 -4.98
CA LEU A 178 12.25 9.35 -5.61
C LEU A 178 13.19 8.74 -4.55
N TRP A 179 13.68 7.54 -4.85
CA TRP A 179 14.64 6.83 -4.05
C TRP A 179 15.74 6.23 -4.93
N THR A 180 16.96 6.23 -4.44
CA THR A 180 17.98 5.31 -4.93
C THR A 180 17.89 3.99 -4.19
N ALA A 181 18.50 2.93 -4.72
CA ALA A 181 18.59 1.64 -4.04
C ALA A 181 19.27 1.75 -2.68
N ASP A 182 20.39 2.51 -2.60
CA ASP A 182 21.15 2.72 -1.37
C ASP A 182 20.33 3.47 -0.31
N GLU A 183 19.62 4.53 -0.70
CA GLU A 183 18.74 5.28 0.21
C GLU A 183 17.64 4.37 0.78
N MET A 184 17.01 3.57 -0.08
CA MET A 184 15.97 2.64 0.33
C MET A 184 16.52 1.51 1.21
N GLY A 185 17.65 0.92 0.83
CA GLY A 185 18.34 -0.10 1.62
C GLY A 185 18.70 0.42 3.02
N LYS A 186 19.31 1.60 3.11
CA LYS A 186 19.62 2.27 4.37
C LYS A 186 18.38 2.55 5.22
N PHE A 187 17.33 3.06 4.60
CA PHE A 187 16.06 3.30 5.30
C PHE A 187 15.48 2.01 5.89
N ILE A 188 15.44 0.94 5.10
CA ILE A 188 14.92 -0.35 5.55
C ILE A 188 15.76 -0.92 6.69
N THR A 189 17.08 -0.98 6.53
CA THR A 189 17.96 -1.65 7.49
C THR A 189 18.18 -0.86 8.77
N SER A 190 18.21 0.47 8.69
CA SER A 190 18.56 1.32 9.84
C SER A 190 17.35 1.95 10.56
N ASN A 191 16.19 2.01 9.91
CA ASN A 191 15.00 2.65 10.47
C ASN A 191 13.77 1.74 10.45
N LEU A 192 13.29 1.31 9.27
CA LEU A 192 12.01 0.61 9.16
C LEU A 192 12.03 -0.77 9.83
N GLY A 193 13.05 -1.60 9.52
CA GLY A 193 13.20 -2.93 10.11
C GLY A 193 13.31 -2.90 11.63
N PRO A 194 14.23 -2.10 12.20
CA PRO A 194 14.34 -1.91 13.65
C PRO A 194 13.05 -1.38 14.29
N THR A 195 12.33 -0.47 13.61
CA THR A 195 11.05 0.05 14.11
C THR A 195 10.00 -1.07 14.16
N PHE A 196 9.87 -1.88 13.10
CA PHE A 196 8.92 -2.99 13.08
C PHE A 196 9.24 -4.04 14.13
N GLN A 197 10.52 -4.35 14.33
CA GLN A 197 10.97 -5.26 15.37
C GLN A 197 10.62 -4.73 16.78
N LYS A 198 10.95 -3.48 17.07
CA LYS A 198 10.64 -2.83 18.36
C LYS A 198 9.15 -2.80 18.67
N GLU A 199 8.33 -2.54 17.66
CA GLU A 199 6.88 -2.39 17.78
C GLU A 199 6.12 -3.73 17.64
N ASN A 200 6.85 -4.86 17.52
CA ASN A 200 6.29 -6.21 17.30
C ASN A 200 5.34 -6.26 16.08
N ILE A 201 5.74 -5.64 14.97
CA ILE A 201 5.02 -5.66 13.70
C ILE A 201 5.55 -6.79 12.84
N PRO A 202 4.77 -7.86 12.59
CA PRO A 202 5.21 -9.01 11.81
C PRO A 202 5.06 -8.84 10.30
N ALA A 203 4.61 -7.67 9.82
CA ALA A 203 4.44 -7.42 8.39
C ALA A 203 5.80 -7.54 7.67
N LYS A 204 5.79 -8.20 6.52
CA LYS A 204 6.96 -8.26 5.64
C LYS A 204 7.24 -6.89 5.06
N ILE A 205 8.52 -6.58 4.82
CA ILE A 205 8.93 -5.37 4.13
C ILE A 205 9.22 -5.73 2.67
N ILE A 206 8.58 -5.03 1.73
CA ILE A 206 8.80 -5.22 0.29
C ILE A 206 9.83 -4.20 -0.17
N PHE A 207 10.84 -4.68 -0.91
CA PHE A 207 11.82 -3.86 -1.60
C PHE A 207 11.73 -4.10 -3.11
N GLY A 208 11.93 -3.05 -3.92
CA GLY A 208 12.07 -3.19 -5.36
C GLY A 208 10.76 -3.15 -6.15
N GLU A 209 9.74 -2.44 -5.68
CA GLU A 209 8.50 -2.17 -6.45
C GLU A 209 8.75 -1.21 -7.63
N ASN A 210 9.72 -1.52 -8.48
CA ASN A 210 10.08 -0.68 -9.63
C ASN A 210 9.12 -0.90 -10.81
N PRO A 211 8.92 0.12 -11.67
CA PRO A 211 8.08 -0.01 -12.85
C PRO A 211 8.67 -0.95 -13.91
N LEU A 212 9.98 -1.22 -13.84
CA LEU A 212 10.70 -2.09 -14.78
C LEU A 212 11.46 -3.18 -14.03
N TRP A 213 11.21 -4.43 -14.38
CA TRP A 213 11.95 -5.59 -13.82
C TRP A 213 13.46 -5.52 -14.04
N SER A 214 13.90 -4.93 -15.17
CA SER A 214 15.32 -4.79 -15.51
C SER A 214 16.15 -4.01 -14.49
N VAL A 215 15.52 -3.15 -13.66
CA VAL A 215 16.22 -2.36 -12.63
C VAL A 215 16.24 -3.03 -11.26
N VAL A 216 15.38 -4.02 -11.01
CA VAL A 216 15.25 -4.67 -9.69
C VAL A 216 16.51 -5.45 -9.33
N MET A 217 17.00 -6.30 -10.23
CA MET A 217 18.18 -7.14 -9.96
C MET A 217 19.46 -6.34 -9.73
N PRO A 218 19.78 -5.30 -10.53
CA PRO A 218 20.88 -4.39 -10.21
C PRO A 218 20.75 -3.75 -8.83
N GLN A 219 19.55 -3.29 -8.46
CA GLN A 219 19.32 -2.66 -7.15
C GLN A 219 19.50 -3.65 -5.99
N LEU A 220 19.03 -4.88 -6.12
CA LEU A 220 19.23 -5.91 -5.09
C LEU A 220 20.70 -6.20 -4.85
N LYS A 221 21.52 -6.23 -5.92
CA LYS A 221 22.97 -6.42 -5.80
C LYS A 221 23.70 -5.26 -5.12
N MET A 222 23.11 -4.07 -5.11
CA MET A 222 23.71 -2.90 -4.45
C MET A 222 23.47 -2.91 -2.94
N VAL A 223 22.43 -3.59 -2.46
CA VAL A 223 22.00 -3.59 -1.05
C VAL A 223 22.20 -4.95 -0.36
N SER A 224 22.69 -5.94 -1.07
CA SER A 224 23.08 -7.26 -0.55
C SER A 224 24.55 -7.29 -0.13
#